data_28e228c512df72c453e3382fa01e75d3
#
_entry.id   28e228c512df72c453e3382fa01e75d3
#
_cell.length_a   1.000
_cell.length_b   1.000
_cell.length_c   1.000
_cell.angle_alpha   90.00
_cell.angle_beta   90.00
_cell.angle_gamma   90.00
#
_symmetry.space_group_name_H-M   'P 1'
#
loop_
_entity.id
_entity.type
_entity.pdbx_description
1 polymer ?
#
loop_
_entity_poly.entity_id
_entity_poly.type
_entity_poly.pdbx_seq_one_letter_code
_entity_poly.pdbx_strand_id
1 'polypeptide(L)'
;VASESHRHSHTVFHPHRGAWLRSKAPRWGWSEENMFECQVVARQMVTAVKPVMDRVKDAEVRDQLKRVSLSVLLNIAEANARRGKDRSNRFGIAEGSAREAEEAVWTAIAWGFVSKDEAREVLSLLDRVIAMLVRLRFPRKK
;
A
#
# COMPACT_ATOMS: atom_id res chain seq x y z
N VAL A 1 -28.19 13.39 -3.47
CA VAL A 1 -27.48 12.56 -3.75
C VAL A 1 -26.12 12.89 -4.10
N ALA A 2 -25.90 13.48 -5.14
CA ALA A 2 -24.62 13.82 -5.43
C ALA A 2 -24.00 14.50 -4.29
N SER A 3 -24.76 15.15 -3.63
CA SER A 3 -24.22 15.94 -2.64
C SER A 3 -23.52 15.16 -1.62
N GLU A 4 -23.99 14.04 -1.40
CA GLU A 4 -23.42 13.43 -0.37
C GLU A 4 -22.23 12.82 -0.78
N SER A 5 -21.99 12.76 -1.94
CA SER A 5 -20.85 12.16 -2.30
C SER A 5 -19.68 12.84 -1.76
N HIS A 6 -19.77 13.77 -1.07
CA HIS A 6 -18.69 14.38 -0.68
C HIS A 6 -18.05 13.90 0.44
N ARG A 7 -17.93 13.31 0.86
CA ARG A 7 -17.43 12.97 1.94
C ARG A 7 -16.34 12.15 1.93
N HIS A 8 -15.70 11.86 1.72
CA HIS A 8 -14.84 10.97 1.65
C HIS A 8 -13.72 11.34 1.97
N SER A 9 -13.40 11.75 2.09
CA SER A 9 -12.49 12.09 2.29
C SER A 9 -11.43 11.90 2.67
N HIS A 10 -11.16 11.49 2.96
CA HIS A 10 -10.17 11.13 3.32
C HIS A 10 -9.32 11.77 2.89
N THR A 11 -9.45 12.13 2.78
CA THR A 11 -8.59 12.57 2.48
C THR A 11 -8.41 13.27 1.53
N VAL A 12 -8.57 13.68 1.36
CA VAL A 12 -8.20 14.42 0.59
C VAL A 12 -8.59 14.42 -0.60
N PHE A 13 -9.14 14.17 -1.14
CA PHE A 13 -9.31 14.29 -2.33
C PHE A 13 -10.57 14.24 -2.85
N HIS A 14 -11.28 13.96 -3.20
CA HIS A 14 -12.47 14.00 -3.75
C HIS A 14 -13.42 13.45 -2.99
N PRO A 15 -13.64 13.93 -2.00
CA PRO A 15 -14.65 13.46 -1.19
C PRO A 15 -15.89 13.41 -1.97
N HIS A 16 -16.11 14.33 -2.81
CA HIS A 16 -17.34 14.35 -3.42
C HIS A 16 -17.52 13.31 -4.39
N ARG A 17 -16.56 12.80 -4.94
CA ARG A 17 -16.77 11.85 -5.94
C ARG A 17 -17.01 10.53 -5.35
N GLY A 18 -16.81 10.36 -4.07
CA GLY A 18 -16.84 9.05 -3.48
C GLY A 18 -18.09 8.27 -3.69
N ALA A 19 -19.21 8.81 -3.31
CA ALA A 19 -20.45 8.05 -3.40
C ALA A 19 -20.83 7.76 -4.83
N TRP A 20 -20.69 8.74 -5.69
CA TRP A 20 -21.07 8.55 -7.08
C TRP A 20 -20.20 7.51 -7.74
N LEU A 21 -18.90 7.58 -7.49
CA LEU A 21 -18.00 6.62 -8.09
C LEU A 21 -18.26 5.22 -7.60
N ARG A 22 -18.60 5.08 -6.32
CA ARG A 22 -18.88 3.76 -5.79
C ARG A 22 -20.06 3.11 -6.48
N SER A 23 -21.06 3.89 -6.84
CA SER A 23 -22.21 3.31 -7.49
C SER A 23 -21.93 2.92 -8.93
N LYS A 24 -20.97 3.58 -9.58
CA LYS A 24 -20.66 3.30 -10.96
C LYS A 24 -19.48 2.39 -11.16
N ALA A 25 -18.64 2.28 -10.16
CA ALA A 25 -17.43 1.50 -10.30
C ALA A 25 -17.73 0.02 -10.23
N PRO A 26 -16.89 -0.80 -10.81
CA PRO A 26 -17.05 -2.24 -10.66
C PRO A 26 -16.93 -2.61 -9.19
N ARG A 27 -17.60 -3.68 -8.84
CA ARG A 27 -17.59 -4.09 -7.46
C ARG A 27 -16.21 -4.37 -6.93
N TRP A 28 -15.33 -4.77 -7.76
CA TRP A 28 -14.00 -5.06 -7.35
C TRP A 28 -13.07 -4.36 -8.23
N GLY A 29 -11.87 -4.33 -7.85
CA GLY A 29 -10.84 -3.82 -8.69
C GLY A 29 -10.75 -2.33 -8.64
N TRP A 30 -10.60 -1.73 -9.77
CA TRP A 30 -10.16 -0.38 -9.84
C TRP A 30 -11.27 0.60 -9.74
N SER A 31 -11.33 1.30 -8.68
CA SER A 31 -12.03 2.56 -8.63
C SER A 31 -10.99 3.56 -8.22
N GLU A 32 -11.20 4.80 -8.53
CA GLU A 32 -10.31 5.86 -8.05
C GLU A 32 -10.20 5.80 -6.55
N GLU A 33 -11.29 5.49 -5.91
CA GLU A 33 -11.33 5.44 -4.47
C GLU A 33 -10.45 4.33 -3.91
N ASN A 34 -10.54 3.14 -4.48
CA ASN A 34 -9.74 2.01 -4.02
C ASN A 34 -8.26 2.24 -4.26
N MET A 35 -7.92 2.80 -5.41
CA MET A 35 -6.52 3.08 -5.73
C MET A 35 -5.97 4.15 -4.79
N PHE A 36 -6.78 5.16 -4.52
CA PHE A 36 -6.34 6.22 -3.63
C PHE A 36 -6.15 5.70 -2.21
N GLU A 37 -7.07 4.87 -1.76
CA GLU A 37 -6.97 4.31 -0.43
C GLU A 37 -5.71 3.46 -0.28
N CYS A 38 -5.40 2.69 -1.29
CA CYS A 38 -4.18 1.88 -1.28
C CYS A 38 -2.95 2.78 -1.14
N GLN A 39 -2.95 3.90 -1.83
CA GLN A 39 -1.84 4.84 -1.74
C GLN A 39 -1.72 5.46 -0.35
N VAL A 40 -2.85 5.77 0.27
CA VAL A 40 -2.86 6.31 1.63
C VAL A 40 -2.27 5.30 2.62
N VAL A 41 -2.69 4.05 2.52
CA VAL A 41 -2.17 3.02 3.42
C VAL A 41 -0.68 2.79 3.17
N ALA A 42 -0.25 2.87 1.92
CA ALA A 42 1.17 2.73 1.61
C ALA A 42 1.98 3.87 2.21
N ARG A 43 1.44 5.09 2.23
CA ARG A 43 2.12 6.20 2.90
C ARG A 43 2.22 5.95 4.40
N GLN A 44 1.18 5.43 4.99
CA GLN A 44 1.21 5.08 6.41
C GLN A 44 2.28 4.02 6.67
N MET A 45 2.39 3.06 5.78
CA MET A 45 3.37 2.00 5.90
C MET A 45 4.80 2.59 5.83
N VAL A 46 5.04 3.50 4.89
CA VAL A 46 6.36 4.13 4.77
C VAL A 46 6.69 4.91 6.05
N THR A 47 5.71 5.55 6.65
CA THR A 47 5.91 6.24 7.91
C THR A 47 6.23 5.25 9.04
N ALA A 48 5.49 4.16 9.09
CA ALA A 48 5.65 3.17 10.17
C ALA A 48 6.96 2.39 10.06
N VAL A 49 7.53 2.31 8.87
CA VAL A 49 8.76 1.54 8.69
C VAL A 49 9.97 2.28 9.25
N LYS A 50 9.89 3.59 9.37
CA LYS A 50 11.06 4.38 9.77
C LYS A 50 11.60 4.01 11.15
N PRO A 51 10.79 3.89 12.20
CA PRO A 51 11.31 3.47 13.49
C PRO A 51 11.96 2.08 13.45
N VAL A 52 11.44 1.19 12.64
CA VAL A 52 12.03 -0.14 12.49
C VAL A 52 13.38 -0.01 11.81
N MET A 53 13.45 0.74 10.73
CA MET A 53 14.72 0.97 10.03
C MET A 53 15.78 1.54 10.96
N ASP A 54 15.38 2.47 11.80
CA ASP A 54 16.33 3.12 12.69
C ASP A 54 16.94 2.17 13.70
N ARG A 55 16.29 1.05 13.96
CA ARG A 55 16.80 0.05 14.90
C ARG A 55 17.63 -1.02 14.23
N VAL A 56 17.56 -1.12 12.92
CA VAL A 56 18.29 -2.15 12.19
C VAL A 56 19.73 -1.70 12.02
N LYS A 57 20.64 -2.40 12.68
CA LYS A 57 22.03 -2.02 12.61
C LYS A 57 22.76 -2.59 11.42
N ASP A 58 22.23 -3.61 10.82
CA ASP A 58 22.82 -4.19 9.63
C ASP A 58 22.50 -3.29 8.43
N ALA A 59 23.53 -2.80 7.78
CA ALA A 59 23.36 -1.84 6.70
C ALA A 59 22.62 -2.42 5.51
N GLU A 60 22.86 -3.68 5.20
CA GLU A 60 22.25 -4.31 4.06
C GLU A 60 20.76 -4.48 4.27
N VAL A 61 20.37 -4.97 5.44
CA VAL A 61 18.96 -5.15 5.75
C VAL A 61 18.25 -3.81 5.80
N ARG A 62 18.89 -2.81 6.40
CA ARG A 62 18.31 -1.48 6.50
C ARG A 62 18.10 -0.86 5.12
N ASP A 63 19.10 -0.96 4.25
CA ASP A 63 19.03 -0.38 2.92
C ASP A 63 18.01 -1.10 2.06
N GLN A 64 17.92 -2.42 2.20
CA GLN A 64 16.93 -3.20 1.49
C GLN A 64 15.51 -2.80 1.94
N LEU A 65 15.30 -2.67 3.24
CA LEU A 65 13.99 -2.29 3.77
C LEU A 65 13.60 -0.90 3.26
N LYS A 66 14.55 0.02 3.23
CA LYS A 66 14.31 1.35 2.72
C LYS A 66 13.92 1.30 1.25
N ARG A 67 14.67 0.57 0.45
CA ARG A 67 14.45 0.51 -0.99
C ARG A 67 13.09 -0.11 -1.34
N VAL A 68 12.79 -1.24 -0.71
CA VAL A 68 11.52 -1.90 -1.05
C VAL A 68 10.31 -1.14 -0.52
N SER A 69 10.43 -0.48 0.63
CA SER A 69 9.33 0.32 1.15
C SER A 69 9.00 1.48 0.21
N LEU A 70 10.02 2.16 -0.29
CA LEU A 70 9.80 3.21 -1.26
C LEU A 70 9.24 2.67 -2.57
N SER A 71 9.72 1.50 -2.99
CA SER A 71 9.23 0.88 -4.21
C SER A 71 7.73 0.60 -4.15
N VAL A 72 7.23 0.18 -3.00
CA VAL A 72 5.80 -0.04 -2.84
C VAL A 72 5.04 1.23 -3.16
N LEU A 73 5.39 2.32 -2.49
CA LEU A 73 4.65 3.56 -2.63
C LEU A 73 4.78 4.15 -4.03
N LEU A 74 5.99 4.14 -4.58
CA LEU A 74 6.22 4.75 -5.87
C LEU A 74 5.55 3.97 -7.00
N ASN A 75 5.50 2.66 -6.90
CA ASN A 75 4.82 1.87 -7.92
C ASN A 75 3.31 1.98 -7.83
N ILE A 76 2.76 2.18 -6.65
CA ILE A 76 1.34 2.46 -6.52
C ILE A 76 1.02 3.82 -7.17
N ALA A 77 1.84 4.82 -6.92
CA ALA A 77 1.65 6.13 -7.53
C ALA A 77 1.75 6.05 -9.05
N GLU A 78 2.70 5.27 -9.53
CA GLU A 78 2.87 5.09 -10.96
C GLU A 78 1.67 4.36 -11.56
N ALA A 79 1.18 3.34 -10.87
CA ALA A 79 0.01 2.60 -11.35
C ALA A 79 -1.21 3.50 -11.46
N ASN A 80 -1.37 4.43 -10.52
CA ASN A 80 -2.50 5.33 -10.53
C ASN A 80 -2.47 6.25 -11.77
N ALA A 81 -1.32 6.47 -12.34
CA ALA A 81 -1.18 7.29 -13.53
C ALA A 81 -1.25 6.48 -14.83
N ARG A 82 -1.37 5.18 -14.76
CA ARG A 82 -1.34 4.31 -15.94
C ARG A 82 -2.70 3.64 -16.15
N ARG A 83 -2.80 2.85 -17.21
CA ARG A 83 -4.05 2.16 -17.53
C ARG A 83 -3.75 0.73 -17.97
N GLY A 84 -4.77 -0.08 -17.92
CA GLY A 84 -4.75 -1.42 -18.49
C GLY A 84 -3.66 -2.29 -17.94
N LYS A 85 -2.98 -2.99 -18.82
CA LYS A 85 -1.94 -3.91 -18.43
C LYS A 85 -0.79 -3.24 -17.75
N ASP A 86 -0.46 -2.04 -18.16
CA ASP A 86 0.64 -1.30 -17.56
C ASP A 86 0.34 -0.98 -16.10
N ARG A 87 -0.90 -0.61 -15.81
CA ARG A 87 -1.34 -0.38 -14.44
C ARG A 87 -1.24 -1.64 -13.61
N SER A 88 -1.75 -2.74 -14.14
CA SER A 88 -1.72 -4.01 -13.44
C SER A 88 -0.29 -4.45 -13.15
N ASN A 89 0.58 -4.20 -14.10
CA ASN A 89 1.98 -4.53 -13.95
C ASN A 89 2.62 -3.74 -12.80
N ARG A 90 2.31 -2.45 -12.72
CA ARG A 90 2.86 -1.62 -11.64
C ARG A 90 2.35 -2.07 -10.28
N PHE A 91 1.08 -2.43 -10.19
CA PHE A 91 0.55 -2.98 -8.95
C PHE A 91 1.27 -4.30 -8.59
N GLY A 92 1.63 -5.07 -9.61
CA GLY A 92 2.38 -6.32 -9.40
C GLY A 92 3.76 -6.07 -8.81
N ILE A 93 4.45 -5.04 -9.33
CA ILE A 93 5.76 -4.68 -8.80
C ILE A 93 5.61 -4.20 -7.35
N ALA A 94 4.59 -3.40 -7.08
CA ALA A 94 4.34 -2.92 -5.73
C ALA A 94 4.07 -4.09 -4.77
N GLU A 95 3.31 -5.06 -5.22
CA GLU A 95 3.02 -6.23 -4.39
C GLU A 95 4.29 -7.02 -4.07
N GLY A 96 5.13 -7.25 -5.07
CA GLY A 96 6.40 -7.94 -4.85
C GLY A 96 7.27 -7.20 -3.86
N SER A 97 7.35 -5.87 -3.99
CA SER A 97 8.12 -5.05 -3.07
C SER A 97 7.56 -5.11 -1.65
N ALA A 98 6.23 -5.13 -1.51
CA ALA A 98 5.61 -5.20 -0.19
C ALA A 98 5.92 -6.54 0.49
N ARG A 99 5.93 -7.63 -0.28
CA ARG A 99 6.27 -8.91 0.28
C ARG A 99 7.74 -8.97 0.68
N GLU A 100 8.61 -8.35 -0.10
CA GLU A 100 10.01 -8.25 0.28
C GLU A 100 10.19 -7.40 1.54
N ALA A 101 9.43 -6.32 1.66
CA ALA A 101 9.50 -5.50 2.86
C ALA A 101 9.07 -6.31 4.08
N GLU A 102 8.05 -7.12 3.93
CA GLU A 102 7.57 -7.96 5.01
C GLU A 102 8.67 -8.92 5.46
N GLU A 103 9.35 -9.56 4.52
CA GLU A 103 10.43 -10.48 4.86
C GLU A 103 11.62 -9.75 5.48
N ALA A 104 11.90 -8.54 5.05
CA ALA A 104 12.96 -7.76 5.66
C ALA A 104 12.64 -7.40 7.11
N VAL A 105 11.37 -7.10 7.40
CA VAL A 105 10.95 -6.84 8.78
C VAL A 105 11.08 -8.12 9.62
N TRP A 106 10.66 -9.26 9.07
CA TRP A 106 10.80 -10.52 9.79
C TRP A 106 12.28 -10.87 10.03
N THR A 107 13.13 -10.52 9.08
CA THR A 107 14.58 -10.70 9.28
C THR A 107 15.08 -9.83 10.43
N ALA A 108 14.61 -8.58 10.49
CA ALA A 108 15.00 -7.68 11.57
C ALA A 108 14.55 -8.23 12.93
N ILE A 109 13.38 -8.86 12.98
CA ILE A 109 12.89 -9.51 14.20
C ILE A 109 13.76 -10.73 14.52
N ALA A 110 14.00 -11.56 13.54
CA ALA A 110 14.76 -12.79 13.75
C ALA A 110 16.18 -12.53 14.22
N TRP A 111 16.77 -11.45 13.74
CA TRP A 111 18.14 -11.09 14.11
C TRP A 111 18.21 -10.20 15.36
N GLY A 112 17.07 -9.93 15.96
CA GLY A 112 17.03 -9.25 17.25
C GLY A 112 17.14 -7.74 17.21
N PHE A 113 17.00 -7.13 16.03
CA PHE A 113 17.06 -5.67 15.96
C PHE A 113 15.77 -5.02 16.45
N VAL A 114 14.65 -5.68 16.26
CA VAL A 114 13.36 -5.18 16.75
C VAL A 114 12.56 -6.35 17.31
N SER A 115 11.64 -6.05 18.20
CA SER A 115 10.74 -7.09 18.71
C SER A 115 9.52 -7.17 17.80
N LYS A 116 8.79 -8.29 17.91
CA LYS A 116 7.54 -8.42 17.22
C LYS A 116 6.61 -7.29 17.56
N ASP A 117 6.60 -6.87 18.80
CA ASP A 117 5.72 -5.82 19.26
C ASP A 117 6.07 -4.49 18.59
N GLU A 118 7.35 -4.19 18.49
CA GLU A 118 7.81 -2.98 17.84
C GLU A 118 7.50 -2.97 16.35
N ALA A 119 7.41 -4.13 15.73
CA ALA A 119 7.14 -4.24 14.31
C ALA A 119 5.66 -4.42 13.99
N ARG A 120 4.80 -4.49 15.00
CA ARG A 120 3.40 -4.85 14.81
C ARG A 120 2.67 -3.94 13.83
N GLU A 121 2.88 -2.64 13.98
CA GLU A 121 2.17 -1.68 13.15
C GLU A 121 2.59 -1.80 11.70
N VAL A 122 3.89 -1.87 11.42
CA VAL A 122 4.35 -1.95 10.04
C VAL A 122 3.92 -3.26 9.40
N LEU A 123 3.94 -4.35 10.16
CA LEU A 123 3.50 -5.64 9.62
C LEU A 123 2.00 -5.61 9.29
N SER A 124 1.21 -4.98 10.14
CA SER A 124 -0.22 -4.84 9.89
C SER A 124 -0.49 -4.00 8.65
N LEU A 125 0.24 -2.92 8.48
CA LEU A 125 0.06 -2.06 7.30
C LEU A 125 0.54 -2.76 6.03
N LEU A 126 1.63 -3.51 6.10
CA LEU A 126 2.09 -4.28 4.95
C LEU A 126 1.05 -5.32 4.54
N ASP A 127 0.46 -5.98 5.52
CA ASP A 127 -0.57 -6.96 5.25
C ASP A 127 -1.76 -6.33 4.53
N ARG A 128 -2.18 -5.14 4.98
CA ARG A 128 -3.27 -4.42 4.33
C ARG A 128 -2.92 -4.01 2.91
N VAL A 129 -1.72 -3.48 2.72
CA VAL A 129 -1.30 -3.04 1.39
C VAL A 129 -1.26 -4.23 0.44
N ILE A 130 -0.72 -5.35 0.89
CA ILE A 130 -0.65 -6.55 0.05
C ILE A 130 -2.06 -7.00 -0.34
N ALA A 131 -2.98 -7.06 0.63
CA ALA A 131 -4.33 -7.48 0.35
C ALA A 131 -5.02 -6.55 -0.65
N MET A 132 -4.80 -5.26 -0.53
CA MET A 132 -5.37 -4.29 -1.45
C MET A 132 -4.76 -4.44 -2.84
N LEU A 133 -3.46 -4.65 -2.93
CA LEU A 133 -2.78 -4.79 -4.20
C LEU A 133 -3.22 -6.06 -4.94
N VAL A 134 -3.42 -7.14 -4.21
CA VAL A 134 -3.93 -8.37 -4.82
C VAL A 134 -5.30 -8.12 -5.41
N ARG A 135 -6.15 -7.41 -4.69
CA ARG A 135 -7.48 -7.11 -5.21
C ARG A 135 -7.43 -6.19 -6.42
N LEU A 136 -6.53 -5.22 -6.42
CA LEU A 136 -6.40 -4.30 -7.54
C LEU A 136 -5.85 -5.01 -8.78
N ARG A 137 -4.98 -6.00 -8.57
CA ARG A 137 -4.43 -6.74 -9.71
C ARG A 137 -5.40 -7.77 -10.25
N PHE A 138 -6.16 -8.39 -9.39
CA PHE A 138 -7.03 -9.50 -9.78
C PHE A 138 -8.44 -9.21 -9.30
N PRO A 139 -9.13 -8.29 -9.95
CA PRO A 139 -10.49 -7.97 -9.53
C PRO A 139 -11.39 -9.18 -9.72
N ARG A 140 -12.21 -9.44 -8.73
CA ARG A 140 -13.11 -10.56 -8.83
C ARG A 140 -14.24 -10.25 -9.77
N LYS A 141 -14.59 -11.21 -10.59
CA LYS A 141 -15.75 -11.04 -11.44
C LYS A 141 -17.00 -11.26 -10.65
N LYS A 142 -18.07 -10.60 -11.08
CA LYS A 142 -19.33 -10.75 -10.44
C LYS A 142 -19.95 -12.08 -10.63
#